data_7f78865ac9295ec3177392ea0d48abf9
#
_entry.id   7f78865ac9295ec3177392ea0d48abf9
#
_cell.length_a   1.000
_cell.length_b   1.000
_cell.length_c   1.000
_cell.angle_alpha   90.00
_cell.angle_beta   90.00
_cell.angle_gamma   90.00
#
_symmetry.space_group_name_H-M   'P 1'
#
loop_
_entity.id
_entity.type
_entity.pdbx_description
1 polymer ?
#
loop_
_entity_poly.entity_id
_entity_poly.type
_entity_poly.pdbx_seq_one_letter_code
_entity_poly.pdbx_strand_id
1 'polypeptide(L)'
;IFVGGYDITGLKGNKLNKFRREELGFIFQDFNLLDTLTAYENIALALSIQNIKAGEIDRRVKKVANELGIYEVLNKYPYQMSGGQKQRVASARAIITNPKLILADEPTGALDSKSSRMLLESFNYLNAELEATILMVTHDAFTASYADRVIFIKDGKIFNEINKGDNTRKEFFDKIIDVVTLLGGD
;
A
#
# COMPACT_ATOMS: atom_id res chain seq x y z
N ILE A 1 4.65 -2.31 -20.17
CA ILE A 1 4.79 -1.96 -18.73
C ILE A 1 5.82 -2.91 -18.12
N PHE A 2 6.83 -2.33 -17.48
CA PHE A 2 7.92 -3.12 -16.86
C PHE A 2 7.83 -2.98 -15.32
N VAL A 3 7.87 -4.12 -14.62
CA VAL A 3 7.91 -4.19 -13.16
C VAL A 3 9.00 -5.20 -12.76
N GLY A 4 9.99 -4.78 -11.97
CA GLY A 4 11.10 -5.64 -11.54
C GLY A 4 11.86 -6.30 -12.71
N GLY A 5 11.93 -5.63 -13.87
CA GLY A 5 12.57 -6.16 -15.08
C GLY A 5 11.67 -7.05 -15.96
N TYR A 6 10.43 -7.32 -15.56
CA TYR A 6 9.48 -8.10 -16.36
C TYR A 6 8.57 -7.19 -17.18
N ASP A 7 8.42 -7.47 -18.48
CA ASP A 7 7.32 -6.90 -19.26
C ASP A 7 6.03 -7.64 -18.93
N ILE A 8 5.15 -6.97 -18.14
CA ILE A 8 3.91 -7.57 -17.66
C ILE A 8 2.80 -7.62 -18.70
N THR A 9 2.92 -6.86 -19.81
CA THR A 9 1.91 -6.82 -20.88
C THR A 9 1.85 -8.13 -21.68
N GLY A 10 2.95 -8.87 -21.72
CA GLY A 10 3.05 -10.17 -22.35
C GLY A 10 2.68 -11.37 -21.48
N LEU A 11 2.46 -11.16 -20.16
CA LEU A 11 2.19 -12.25 -19.23
C LEU A 11 0.75 -12.76 -19.37
N LYS A 12 0.56 -14.08 -19.46
CA LYS A 12 -0.76 -14.74 -19.56
C LYS A 12 -0.83 -15.99 -18.67
N GLY A 13 -2.05 -16.38 -18.31
CA GLY A 13 -2.33 -17.61 -17.58
C GLY A 13 -1.49 -17.77 -16.31
N ASN A 14 -0.86 -18.93 -16.13
CA ASN A 14 -0.10 -19.25 -14.91
C ASN A 14 1.08 -18.29 -14.64
N LYS A 15 1.71 -17.72 -15.70
CA LYS A 15 2.81 -16.75 -15.52
C LYS A 15 2.30 -15.44 -14.92
N LEU A 16 1.14 -14.96 -15.38
CA LEU A 16 0.49 -13.77 -14.83
C LEU A 16 0.04 -14.00 -13.36
N ASN A 17 -0.53 -15.18 -13.08
CA ASN A 17 -0.96 -15.52 -11.73
C ASN A 17 0.24 -15.63 -10.77
N LYS A 18 1.34 -16.21 -11.23
CA LYS A 18 2.59 -16.26 -10.45
C LYS A 18 3.11 -14.86 -10.17
N PHE A 19 3.19 -14.01 -11.19
CA PHE A 19 3.66 -12.64 -11.07
C PHE A 19 2.80 -11.85 -10.04
N ARG A 20 1.45 -11.94 -10.15
CA ARG A 20 0.54 -11.26 -9.20
C ARG A 20 0.74 -11.72 -7.76
N ARG A 21 1.02 -12.99 -7.54
CA ARG A 21 1.20 -13.57 -6.22
C ARG A 21 2.54 -13.26 -5.57
N GLU A 22 3.59 -13.16 -6.39
CA GLU A 22 4.97 -13.08 -5.90
C GLU A 22 5.55 -11.66 -5.97
N GLU A 23 5.12 -10.85 -6.96
CA GLU A 23 5.75 -9.57 -7.27
C GLU A 23 4.84 -8.37 -6.97
N LEU A 24 3.54 -8.60 -6.71
CA LEU A 24 2.59 -7.51 -6.42
C LEU A 24 2.02 -7.62 -5.00
N GLY A 25 1.94 -6.48 -4.32
CA GLY A 25 1.14 -6.28 -3.12
C GLY A 25 -0.08 -5.40 -3.44
N PHE A 26 -1.21 -5.63 -2.76
CA PHE A 26 -2.42 -4.84 -2.96
C PHE A 26 -2.96 -4.33 -1.62
N ILE A 27 -3.25 -3.03 -1.57
CA ILE A 27 -3.87 -2.35 -0.45
C ILE A 27 -5.12 -1.65 -0.99
N PHE A 28 -6.29 -2.01 -0.46
CA PHE A 28 -7.59 -1.51 -0.90
C PHE A 28 -8.22 -0.60 0.17
N GLN A 29 -9.09 0.30 -0.25
CA GLN A 29 -9.88 1.16 0.62
C GLN A 29 -10.69 0.35 1.66
N ASP A 30 -11.35 -0.73 1.24
CA ASP A 30 -12.20 -1.57 2.09
C ASP A 30 -11.43 -2.70 2.81
N PHE A 31 -10.10 -2.58 2.90
CA PHE A 31 -9.18 -3.53 3.54
C PHE A 31 -9.15 -4.93 2.92
N ASN A 32 -10.25 -5.44 2.41
CA ASN A 32 -10.42 -6.78 1.83
C ASN A 32 -9.83 -7.90 2.73
N LEU A 33 -10.03 -7.81 4.03
CA LEU A 33 -9.69 -8.86 4.98
C LEU A 33 -10.78 -9.94 4.97
N LEU A 34 -10.35 -11.19 5.16
CA LEU A 34 -11.27 -12.31 5.32
C LEU A 34 -11.78 -12.34 6.78
N ASP A 35 -13.08 -12.11 6.98
CA ASP A 35 -13.70 -11.99 8.30
C ASP A 35 -13.67 -13.29 9.11
N THR A 36 -13.52 -14.43 8.43
CA THR A 36 -13.39 -15.75 9.03
C THR A 36 -11.99 -16.10 9.51
N LEU A 37 -11.01 -15.26 9.20
CA LEU A 37 -9.61 -15.40 9.57
C LEU A 37 -9.19 -14.33 10.56
N THR A 38 -8.32 -14.69 11.49
CA THR A 38 -7.64 -13.73 12.37
C THR A 38 -6.71 -12.80 11.59
N ALA A 39 -6.21 -11.74 12.21
CA ALA A 39 -5.19 -10.88 11.61
C ALA A 39 -3.94 -11.66 11.20
N TYR A 40 -3.47 -12.56 12.08
CA TYR A 40 -2.35 -13.46 11.78
C TYR A 40 -2.61 -14.27 10.51
N GLU A 41 -3.76 -14.95 10.43
CA GLU A 41 -4.11 -15.82 9.30
C GLU A 41 -4.30 -15.02 8.00
N ASN A 42 -4.89 -13.82 8.07
CA ASN A 42 -4.98 -12.91 6.92
C ASN A 42 -3.61 -12.56 6.35
N ILE A 43 -2.62 -12.28 7.21
CA ILE A 43 -1.26 -11.97 6.80
C ILE A 43 -0.54 -13.23 6.30
N ALA A 44 -0.65 -14.33 7.05
CA ALA A 44 0.02 -15.60 6.75
C ALA A 44 -0.45 -16.22 5.42
N LEU A 45 -1.69 -15.96 5.01
CA LEU A 45 -2.28 -16.50 3.78
C LEU A 45 -1.43 -16.17 2.55
N ALA A 46 -0.90 -14.96 2.45
CA ALA A 46 -0.06 -14.53 1.32
C ALA A 46 1.20 -15.40 1.15
N LEU A 47 1.82 -15.83 2.26
CA LEU A 47 2.98 -16.72 2.24
C LEU A 47 2.59 -18.20 2.08
N SER A 48 1.44 -18.59 2.63
CA SER A 48 0.93 -19.95 2.51
C SER A 48 0.65 -20.34 1.06
N ILE A 49 0.11 -19.40 0.27
CA ILE A 49 -0.13 -19.58 -1.17
C ILE A 49 1.20 -19.75 -1.95
N GLN A 50 2.31 -19.25 -1.43
CA GLN A 50 3.64 -19.43 -1.99
C GLN A 50 4.35 -20.71 -1.50
N ASN A 51 3.65 -21.55 -0.71
CA ASN A 51 4.20 -22.78 -0.10
C ASN A 51 5.41 -22.54 0.82
N ILE A 52 5.46 -21.41 1.51
CA ILE A 52 6.49 -21.11 2.51
C ILE A 52 6.27 -22.00 3.75
N LYS A 53 7.35 -22.46 4.37
CA LYS A 53 7.28 -23.32 5.56
C LYS A 53 6.68 -22.58 6.76
N ALA A 54 5.86 -23.28 7.58
CA ALA A 54 5.13 -22.69 8.70
C ALA A 54 6.00 -21.90 9.69
N GLY A 55 7.19 -22.40 10.04
CA GLY A 55 8.09 -21.69 10.95
C GLY A 55 8.62 -20.37 10.37
N GLU A 56 8.81 -20.30 9.07
CA GLU A 56 9.23 -19.07 8.39
C GLU A 56 8.05 -18.09 8.27
N ILE A 57 6.83 -18.58 8.04
CA ILE A 57 5.61 -17.78 8.06
C ILE A 57 5.46 -17.10 9.42
N ASP A 58 5.54 -17.87 10.52
CA ASP A 58 5.40 -17.31 11.87
C ASP A 58 6.43 -16.22 12.17
N ARG A 59 7.69 -16.44 11.80
CA ARG A 59 8.77 -15.48 11.95
C ARG A 59 8.48 -14.18 11.20
N ARG A 60 8.07 -14.27 9.92
CA ARG A 60 7.79 -13.10 9.07
C ARG A 60 6.55 -12.36 9.54
N VAL A 61 5.48 -13.06 9.90
CA VAL A 61 4.25 -12.43 10.41
C VAL A 61 4.53 -11.64 11.67
N LYS A 62 5.23 -12.22 12.64
CA LYS A 62 5.59 -11.52 13.87
C LYS A 62 6.48 -10.30 13.63
N LYS A 63 7.43 -10.41 12.70
CA LYS A 63 8.30 -9.29 12.33
C LYS A 63 7.49 -8.13 11.76
N VAL A 64 6.70 -8.35 10.71
CA VAL A 64 5.92 -7.29 10.05
C VAL A 64 4.86 -6.72 10.99
N ALA A 65 4.29 -7.54 11.87
CA ALA A 65 3.31 -7.08 12.86
C ALA A 65 3.92 -6.12 13.89
N ASN A 66 5.16 -6.35 14.32
CA ASN A 66 5.87 -5.42 15.18
C ASN A 66 6.19 -4.10 14.44
N GLU A 67 6.68 -4.17 13.20
CA GLU A 67 7.01 -3.00 12.38
C GLU A 67 5.79 -2.08 12.15
N LEU A 68 4.60 -2.67 11.97
CA LEU A 68 3.36 -1.94 11.75
C LEU A 68 2.53 -1.70 13.02
N GLY A 69 3.02 -2.06 14.22
CA GLY A 69 2.35 -1.84 15.49
C GLY A 69 0.99 -2.54 15.59
N ILE A 70 0.91 -3.80 15.14
CA ILE A 70 -0.31 -4.62 15.16
C ILE A 70 -0.11 -5.98 15.83
N TYR A 71 1.01 -6.16 16.56
CA TYR A 71 1.32 -7.45 17.19
C TYR A 71 0.22 -7.90 18.18
N GLU A 72 -0.31 -6.97 18.96
CA GLU A 72 -1.35 -7.25 19.95
C GLU A 72 -2.72 -7.62 19.35
N VAL A 73 -2.92 -7.41 18.05
CA VAL A 73 -4.18 -7.76 17.36
C VAL A 73 -4.08 -9.00 16.49
N LEU A 74 -2.94 -9.67 16.46
CA LEU A 74 -2.72 -10.86 15.61
C LEU A 74 -3.77 -11.96 15.80
N ASN A 75 -4.27 -12.14 17.02
CA ASN A 75 -5.29 -13.14 17.36
C ASN A 75 -6.73 -12.63 17.22
N LYS A 76 -6.94 -11.38 16.79
CA LYS A 76 -8.26 -10.80 16.61
C LYS A 76 -8.79 -11.02 15.19
N TYR A 77 -10.10 -11.16 15.11
CA TYR A 77 -10.82 -11.16 13.83
C TYR A 77 -11.06 -9.72 13.34
N PRO A 78 -11.28 -9.49 12.03
CA PRO A 78 -11.53 -8.16 11.48
C PRO A 78 -12.61 -7.36 12.20
N TYR A 79 -13.72 -7.97 12.60
CA TYR A 79 -14.81 -7.32 13.32
C TYR A 79 -14.43 -6.87 14.75
N GLN A 80 -13.30 -7.32 15.30
CA GLN A 80 -12.78 -6.93 16.62
C GLN A 80 -11.73 -5.81 16.56
N MET A 81 -11.41 -5.32 15.35
CA MET A 81 -10.36 -4.34 15.10
C MET A 81 -10.94 -2.99 14.66
N SER A 82 -10.24 -1.90 15.03
CA SER A 82 -10.53 -0.58 14.49
C SER A 82 -10.19 -0.51 12.98
N GLY A 83 -10.73 0.48 12.27
CA GLY A 83 -10.40 0.71 10.85
C GLY A 83 -8.89 0.83 10.60
N GLY A 84 -8.19 1.62 11.44
CA GLY A 84 -6.73 1.76 11.34
C GLY A 84 -5.96 0.45 11.61
N GLN A 85 -6.45 -0.41 12.53
CA GLN A 85 -5.86 -1.73 12.74
C GLN A 85 -6.08 -2.64 11.53
N LYS A 86 -7.31 -2.68 10.98
CA LYS A 86 -7.62 -3.44 9.75
C LYS A 86 -6.73 -3.02 8.58
N GLN A 87 -6.55 -1.71 8.39
CA GLN A 87 -5.71 -1.20 7.30
C GLN A 87 -4.25 -1.59 7.46
N ARG A 88 -3.69 -1.52 8.67
CA ARG A 88 -2.32 -1.99 8.93
C ARG A 88 -2.17 -3.49 8.76
N VAL A 89 -3.20 -4.30 9.10
CA VAL A 89 -3.22 -5.74 8.79
C VAL A 89 -3.26 -5.99 7.29
N ALA A 90 -4.06 -5.23 6.52
CA ALA A 90 -4.09 -5.32 5.06
C ALA A 90 -2.74 -4.92 4.45
N SER A 91 -2.09 -3.88 4.98
CA SER A 91 -0.75 -3.47 4.58
C SER A 91 0.29 -4.56 4.88
N ALA A 92 0.26 -5.14 6.10
CA ALA A 92 1.13 -6.26 6.46
C ALA A 92 0.99 -7.44 5.47
N ARG A 93 -0.25 -7.80 5.12
CA ARG A 93 -0.54 -8.84 4.11
C ARG A 93 0.04 -8.50 2.74
N ALA A 94 -0.04 -7.23 2.34
CA ALA A 94 0.45 -6.79 1.04
C ALA A 94 1.98 -6.84 0.91
N ILE A 95 2.71 -6.56 2.01
CA ILE A 95 4.17 -6.43 1.99
C ILE A 95 4.93 -7.69 2.41
N ILE A 96 4.28 -8.64 3.10
CA ILE A 96 4.97 -9.79 3.71
C ILE A 96 5.66 -10.71 2.69
N THR A 97 5.22 -10.66 1.44
CA THR A 97 5.83 -11.39 0.33
C THR A 97 7.06 -10.70 -0.25
N ASN A 98 7.38 -9.48 0.22
CA ASN A 98 8.42 -8.61 -0.33
C ASN A 98 8.21 -8.32 -1.83
N PRO A 99 7.06 -7.74 -2.22
CA PRO A 99 6.71 -7.52 -3.62
C PRO A 99 7.57 -6.44 -4.26
N LYS A 100 7.72 -6.49 -5.60
CA LYS A 100 8.40 -5.43 -6.37
C LYS A 100 7.59 -4.15 -6.50
N LEU A 101 6.25 -4.28 -6.42
CA LEU A 101 5.34 -3.14 -6.54
C LEU A 101 4.14 -3.33 -5.60
N ILE A 102 3.85 -2.31 -4.81
CA ILE A 102 2.64 -2.21 -4.00
C ILE A 102 1.67 -1.27 -4.72
N LEU A 103 0.45 -1.75 -4.94
CA LEU A 103 -0.65 -0.98 -5.51
C LEU A 103 -1.60 -0.60 -4.37
N ALA A 104 -1.78 0.70 -4.12
CA ALA A 104 -2.66 1.22 -3.09
C ALA A 104 -3.76 2.07 -3.73
N ASP A 105 -5.02 1.64 -3.59
CA ASP A 105 -6.19 2.30 -4.13
C ASP A 105 -6.95 2.97 -2.99
N GLU A 106 -6.97 4.31 -2.96
CA GLU A 106 -7.57 5.15 -1.91
C GLU A 106 -7.29 4.64 -0.48
N PRO A 107 -6.03 4.40 -0.11
CA PRO A 107 -5.70 3.64 1.10
C PRO A 107 -6.12 4.34 2.40
N THR A 108 -6.41 5.64 2.35
CA THR A 108 -6.84 6.46 3.50
C THR A 108 -8.33 6.75 3.51
N GLY A 109 -9.06 6.40 2.46
CA GLY A 109 -10.47 6.84 2.26
C GLY A 109 -11.45 6.40 3.35
N ALA A 110 -11.19 5.30 4.06
CA ALA A 110 -12.02 4.80 5.16
C ALA A 110 -11.44 5.08 6.55
N LEU A 111 -10.42 5.96 6.68
CA LEU A 111 -9.68 6.20 7.91
C LEU A 111 -9.90 7.61 8.47
N ASP A 112 -9.86 7.73 9.80
CA ASP A 112 -9.71 9.03 10.46
C ASP A 112 -8.30 9.61 10.21
N SER A 113 -8.14 10.92 10.46
CA SER A 113 -6.89 11.65 10.19
C SER A 113 -5.67 11.08 10.92
N LYS A 114 -5.84 10.52 12.12
CA LYS A 114 -4.74 9.93 12.91
C LYS A 114 -4.31 8.59 12.27
N SER A 115 -5.27 7.74 11.94
CA SER A 115 -5.02 6.45 11.29
C SER A 115 -4.44 6.62 9.90
N SER A 116 -4.92 7.60 9.12
CA SER A 116 -4.36 7.97 7.82
C SER A 116 -2.89 8.35 7.91
N ARG A 117 -2.53 9.22 8.85
CA ARG A 117 -1.14 9.61 9.09
C ARG A 117 -0.26 8.41 9.42
N MET A 118 -0.69 7.56 10.36
CA MET A 118 0.08 6.37 10.76
C MET A 118 0.28 5.41 9.58
N LEU A 119 -0.72 5.24 8.72
CA LEU A 119 -0.59 4.42 7.51
C LEU A 119 0.43 5.01 6.54
N LEU A 120 0.34 6.31 6.25
CA LEU A 120 1.23 6.99 5.31
C LEU A 120 2.68 7.04 5.82
N GLU A 121 2.88 7.18 7.12
CA GLU A 121 4.20 7.04 7.76
C GLU A 121 4.75 5.61 7.61
N SER A 122 3.87 4.59 7.69
CA SER A 122 4.26 3.21 7.40
C SER A 122 4.66 3.03 5.93
N PHE A 123 3.98 3.68 4.98
CA PHE A 123 4.37 3.67 3.56
C PHE A 123 5.75 4.31 3.34
N ASN A 124 6.01 5.44 3.97
CA ASN A 124 7.34 6.06 3.93
C ASN A 124 8.42 5.11 4.47
N TYR A 125 8.15 4.43 5.60
CA TYR A 125 9.06 3.44 6.14
C TYR A 125 9.33 2.28 5.15
N LEU A 126 8.26 1.75 4.53
CA LEU A 126 8.39 0.68 3.53
C LEU A 126 9.23 1.11 2.31
N ASN A 127 9.05 2.34 1.86
CA ASN A 127 9.81 2.87 0.74
C ASN A 127 11.27 3.14 1.13
N ALA A 128 11.52 3.83 2.26
CA ALA A 128 12.86 4.25 2.66
C ALA A 128 13.74 3.09 3.14
N GLU A 129 13.18 2.17 3.95
CA GLU A 129 13.96 1.12 4.62
C GLU A 129 13.90 -0.24 3.89
N LEU A 130 12.81 -0.50 3.16
CA LEU A 130 12.61 -1.76 2.45
C LEU A 130 12.65 -1.61 0.92
N GLU A 131 12.97 -0.41 0.44
CA GLU A 131 13.07 -0.06 -0.99
C GLU A 131 11.81 -0.45 -1.80
N ALA A 132 10.64 -0.49 -1.14
CA ALA A 132 9.39 -0.86 -1.76
C ALA A 132 8.91 0.26 -2.71
N THR A 133 8.64 -0.09 -3.96
CA THR A 133 7.96 0.84 -4.88
C THR A 133 6.46 0.82 -4.59
N ILE A 134 5.87 1.98 -4.29
CA ILE A 134 4.44 2.11 -4.00
C ILE A 134 3.80 2.99 -5.06
N LEU A 135 2.83 2.44 -5.79
CA LEU A 135 1.96 3.20 -6.69
C LEU A 135 0.60 3.39 -5.99
N MET A 136 0.31 4.64 -5.63
CA MET A 136 -0.90 5.00 -4.92
C MET A 136 -1.83 5.80 -5.82
N VAL A 137 -3.11 5.46 -5.82
CA VAL A 137 -4.18 6.25 -6.43
C VAL A 137 -4.95 6.94 -5.31
N THR A 138 -5.12 8.25 -5.41
CA THR A 138 -5.89 9.04 -4.44
C THR A 138 -6.37 10.35 -5.05
N HIS A 139 -7.46 10.88 -4.54
CA HIS A 139 -7.95 12.22 -4.82
C HIS A 139 -7.65 13.20 -3.68
N ASP A 140 -7.03 12.72 -2.58
CA ASP A 140 -6.70 13.53 -1.42
C ASP A 140 -5.27 14.10 -1.52
N ALA A 141 -5.16 15.41 -1.55
CA ALA A 141 -3.87 16.13 -1.66
C ALA A 141 -2.95 15.88 -0.44
N PHE A 142 -3.53 15.69 0.76
CA PHE A 142 -2.74 15.36 1.95
C PHE A 142 -2.07 14.01 1.79
N THR A 143 -2.81 13.00 1.35
CA THR A 143 -2.30 11.66 1.06
C THR A 143 -1.23 11.71 -0.03
N ALA A 144 -1.50 12.42 -1.14
CA ALA A 144 -0.54 12.60 -2.24
C ALA A 144 0.77 13.27 -1.80
N SER A 145 0.74 14.14 -0.78
CA SER A 145 1.95 14.85 -0.28
C SER A 145 3.00 13.94 0.38
N TYR A 146 2.66 12.69 0.65
CA TYR A 146 3.59 11.69 1.15
C TYR A 146 4.40 10.99 0.05
N ALA A 147 4.00 11.13 -1.21
CA ALA A 147 4.73 10.55 -2.34
C ALA A 147 5.96 11.40 -2.72
N ASP A 148 6.92 10.78 -3.39
CA ASP A 148 8.07 11.49 -3.98
C ASP A 148 7.73 12.12 -5.33
N ARG A 149 6.70 11.57 -6.00
CA ARG A 149 6.25 11.98 -7.33
C ARG A 149 4.74 11.89 -7.43
N VAL A 150 4.10 12.91 -7.97
CA VAL A 150 2.65 12.95 -8.21
C VAL A 150 2.38 13.18 -9.68
N ILE A 151 1.53 12.33 -10.26
CA ILE A 151 1.06 12.44 -11.64
C ILE A 151 -0.43 12.77 -11.60
N PHE A 152 -0.81 13.88 -12.20
CA PHE A 152 -2.19 14.32 -12.29
C PHE A 152 -2.82 13.84 -13.60
N ILE A 153 -4.00 13.24 -13.49
CA ILE A 153 -4.75 12.71 -14.63
C ILE A 153 -6.05 13.49 -14.77
N LYS A 154 -6.33 14.02 -15.97
CA LYS A 154 -7.59 14.65 -16.36
C LYS A 154 -8.07 14.02 -17.66
N ASP A 155 -9.33 13.58 -17.71
CA ASP A 155 -9.96 12.99 -18.91
C ASP A 155 -9.15 11.83 -19.53
N GLY A 156 -8.56 11.00 -18.68
CA GLY A 156 -7.77 9.83 -19.08
C GLY A 156 -6.38 10.16 -19.66
N LYS A 157 -5.92 11.39 -19.52
CA LYS A 157 -4.60 11.85 -19.98
C LYS A 157 -3.79 12.41 -18.83
N ILE A 158 -2.47 12.32 -18.93
CA ILE A 158 -1.57 13.03 -18.01
C ILE A 158 -1.74 14.53 -18.24
N PHE A 159 -2.15 15.23 -17.20
CA PHE A 159 -2.30 16.68 -17.17
C PHE A 159 -1.02 17.36 -16.71
N ASN A 160 -0.45 16.88 -15.60
CA ASN A 160 0.78 17.43 -15.03
C ASN A 160 1.51 16.35 -14.24
N GLU A 161 2.78 16.61 -13.95
CA GLU A 161 3.64 15.78 -13.11
C GLU A 161 4.52 16.68 -12.26
N ILE A 162 4.59 16.41 -10.96
CA ILE A 162 5.47 17.13 -10.04
C ILE A 162 6.26 16.17 -9.18
N ASN A 163 7.49 16.53 -8.86
CA ASN A 163 8.38 15.78 -7.99
C ASN A 163 8.62 16.58 -6.70
N LYS A 164 8.67 15.85 -5.57
CA LYS A 164 8.94 16.43 -4.26
C LYS A 164 10.35 17.02 -4.19
N GLY A 165 11.36 16.27 -4.65
CA GLY A 165 12.77 16.69 -4.56
C GLY A 165 13.13 17.07 -3.12
N ASP A 166 13.83 18.19 -2.94
CA ASP A 166 14.27 18.70 -1.64
C ASP A 166 13.18 19.46 -0.86
N ASN A 167 11.95 19.55 -1.39
CA ASN A 167 10.88 20.25 -0.71
C ASN A 167 10.45 19.48 0.57
N THR A 168 10.13 20.25 1.60
CA THR A 168 9.40 19.70 2.75
C THR A 168 8.04 19.16 2.30
N ARG A 169 7.44 18.27 3.09
CA ARG A 169 6.10 17.76 2.80
C ARG A 169 5.05 18.89 2.70
N LYS A 170 5.19 19.95 3.52
CA LYS A 170 4.28 21.11 3.46
C LYS A 170 4.40 21.86 2.15
N GLU A 171 5.60 22.19 1.72
CA GLU A 171 5.84 22.88 0.44
C GLU A 171 5.36 22.04 -0.74
N PHE A 172 5.55 20.72 -0.66
CA PHE A 172 5.06 19.81 -1.70
C PHE A 172 3.53 19.73 -1.72
N PHE A 173 2.89 19.69 -0.54
CA PHE A 173 1.43 19.77 -0.43
C PHE A 173 0.88 21.05 -1.06
N ASP A 174 1.49 22.21 -0.79
CA ASP A 174 1.07 23.50 -1.35
C ASP A 174 1.17 23.47 -2.89
N LYS A 175 2.24 22.92 -3.46
CA LYS A 175 2.38 22.69 -4.91
C LYS A 175 1.30 21.76 -5.49
N ILE A 176 0.91 20.71 -4.77
CA ILE A 176 -0.18 19.81 -5.18
C ILE A 176 -1.49 20.59 -5.24
N ILE A 177 -1.79 21.40 -4.22
CA ILE A 177 -3.01 22.23 -4.19
C ILE A 177 -3.05 23.21 -5.36
N ASP A 178 -1.93 23.84 -5.71
CA ASP A 178 -1.85 24.75 -6.86
C ASP A 178 -2.26 24.03 -8.17
N VAL A 179 -1.74 22.80 -8.39
CA VAL A 179 -2.11 22.02 -9.59
C VAL A 179 -3.56 21.54 -9.55
N VAL A 180 -4.06 21.11 -8.38
CA VAL A 180 -5.47 20.70 -8.22
C VAL A 180 -6.42 21.87 -8.50
N THR A 181 -6.05 23.09 -8.07
CA THR A 181 -6.84 24.29 -8.34
C THR A 181 -6.92 24.56 -9.85
N LEU A 182 -5.82 24.38 -10.59
CA LEU A 182 -5.82 24.49 -12.05
C LEU A 182 -6.63 23.37 -12.75
N LEU A 183 -6.69 22.18 -12.15
CA LEU A 183 -7.51 21.07 -12.65
C LEU A 183 -9.02 21.34 -12.53
N GLY A 184 -9.44 21.99 -11.44
CA GLY A 184 -10.85 22.29 -11.14
C GLY A 184 -11.33 23.66 -11.62
N GLY A 185 -10.42 24.52 -12.09
CA GLY A 185 -10.76 25.81 -12.64
C GLY A 185 -11.06 25.70 -14.14
N ASP A 186 -12.34 25.84 -14.50
CA ASP A 186 -12.80 26.35 -15.79
C ASP A 186 -12.88 27.87 -15.72
#